data_e07c92839152300e27bd48c9e908635b
#
_entry.id   e07c92839152300e27bd48c9e908635b
#
_cell.length_a   1.000
_cell.length_b   1.000
_cell.length_c   1.000
_cell.angle_alpha   90.00
_cell.angle_beta   90.00
_cell.angle_gamma   90.00
#
_symmetry.space_group_name_H-M   'P 1'
#
loop_
_entity.id
_entity.type
_entity.pdbx_description
1 polymer ?
#
loop_
_entity_poly.entity_id
_entity_poly.type
_entity_poly.pdbx_seq_one_letter_code
_entity_poly.pdbx_strand_id
1 'polypeptide(L)'
;MAVSREMTLIETQVLNTILQNASFELPIQAKELQRRFNLDKRKLEIIIESLKVNFGHPVVAKKEKPNGYFLPKTKEERDAGLAPHKRQILTEQKNLAAVLAIDLDEYNKKWRSENVK
;
A
#
# COMPACT_ATOMS: atom_id res chain seq x y z
N MET A 1 14.47 6.79 -3.85
CA MET A 1 15.93 6.84 -3.78
C MET A 1 16.45 5.87 -2.73
N ALA A 2 17.45 5.10 -3.06
CA ALA A 2 18.00 4.12 -2.12
C ALA A 2 18.77 4.80 -1.00
N VAL A 3 18.68 4.23 0.19
CA VAL A 3 19.49 4.70 1.31
C VAL A 3 20.91 4.14 1.19
N SER A 4 21.86 4.78 1.87
CA SER A 4 23.28 4.38 1.81
C SER A 4 23.63 3.32 2.86
N ARG A 5 22.68 2.53 3.30
CA ARG A 5 22.89 1.43 4.24
C ARG A 5 22.47 0.11 3.65
N GLU A 6 22.95 -0.95 4.22
CA GLU A 6 22.49 -2.29 3.85
C GLU A 6 21.15 -2.60 4.54
N MET A 7 20.45 -3.60 4.01
CA MET A 7 19.24 -4.08 4.66
C MET A 7 19.57 -4.65 6.04
N THR A 8 18.68 -4.41 6.99
CA THR A 8 18.81 -5.02 8.30
C THR A 8 18.51 -6.51 8.25
N LEU A 9 18.86 -7.24 9.29
CA LEU A 9 18.57 -8.66 9.37
C LEU A 9 17.06 -8.93 9.24
N ILE A 10 16.22 -8.16 9.93
CA ILE A 10 14.78 -8.37 9.88
C ILE A 10 14.22 -8.04 8.47
N GLU A 11 14.72 -7.01 7.81
CA GLU A 11 14.32 -6.69 6.45
C GLU A 11 14.66 -7.85 5.50
N THR A 12 15.87 -8.40 5.64
CA THR A 12 16.30 -9.54 4.84
C THR A 12 15.45 -10.77 5.10
N GLN A 13 15.15 -11.06 6.36
CA GLN A 13 14.35 -12.23 6.72
C GLN A 13 12.91 -12.13 6.19
N VAL A 14 12.30 -10.96 6.31
CA VAL A 14 10.95 -10.73 5.78
C VAL A 14 10.95 -10.89 4.25
N LEU A 15 11.92 -10.28 3.58
CA LEU A 15 12.04 -10.40 2.13
C LEU A 15 12.18 -11.86 1.70
N ASN A 16 13.10 -12.59 2.32
CA ASN A 16 13.33 -14.00 1.98
C ASN A 16 12.10 -14.86 2.21
N THR A 17 11.36 -14.58 3.28
CA THR A 17 10.13 -15.33 3.56
C THR A 17 9.10 -15.13 2.45
N ILE A 18 8.95 -13.88 1.98
CA ILE A 18 8.04 -13.60 0.86
C ILE A 18 8.53 -14.29 -0.41
N LEU A 19 9.82 -14.17 -0.71
CA LEU A 19 10.41 -14.77 -1.90
C LEU A 19 10.19 -16.30 -1.96
N GLN A 20 10.37 -16.97 -0.83
CA GLN A 20 10.35 -18.42 -0.78
C GLN A 20 8.97 -19.03 -0.57
N ASN A 21 8.04 -18.27 0.03
CA ASN A 21 6.77 -18.84 0.47
C ASN A 21 5.53 -18.21 -0.17
N ALA A 22 5.69 -17.16 -0.99
CA ALA A 22 4.54 -16.44 -1.53
C ALA A 22 4.61 -16.35 -3.03
N SER A 23 3.44 -16.32 -3.67
CA SER A 23 3.29 -16.11 -5.11
C SER A 23 2.05 -15.26 -5.35
N PHE A 24 1.83 -14.88 -6.60
CA PHE A 24 0.62 -14.16 -6.98
C PHE A 24 -0.63 -14.99 -6.63
N GLU A 25 -0.59 -16.29 -6.90
CA GLU A 25 -1.71 -17.19 -6.65
C GLU A 25 -1.91 -17.47 -5.16
N LEU A 26 -0.82 -17.46 -4.40
CA LEU A 26 -0.86 -17.78 -2.98
C LEU A 26 0.04 -16.82 -2.21
N PRO A 27 -0.40 -15.56 -2.03
CA PRO A 27 0.39 -14.59 -1.28
C PRO A 27 0.43 -14.93 0.21
N ILE A 28 1.43 -14.39 0.92
CA ILE A 28 1.55 -14.61 2.35
C ILE A 28 0.84 -13.48 3.10
N GLN A 29 -0.02 -13.84 4.03
CA GLN A 29 -0.80 -12.86 4.78
C GLN A 29 0.06 -12.08 5.77
N ALA A 30 -0.32 -10.82 6.00
CA ALA A 30 0.37 -9.97 6.95
C ALA A 30 0.43 -10.60 8.34
N LYS A 31 -0.66 -11.22 8.77
CA LYS A 31 -0.70 -11.88 10.10
C LYS A 31 0.33 -12.99 10.23
N GLU A 32 0.60 -13.71 9.15
CA GLU A 32 1.61 -14.76 9.15
C GLU A 32 3.00 -14.18 9.35
N LEU A 33 3.32 -13.10 8.66
CA LEU A 33 4.60 -12.42 8.84
C LEU A 33 4.74 -11.81 10.23
N GLN A 34 3.68 -11.22 10.74
CA GLN A 34 3.66 -10.66 12.09
C GLN A 34 3.95 -11.75 13.12
N ARG A 35 3.31 -12.89 12.96
CA ARG A 35 3.49 -14.02 13.90
C ARG A 35 4.91 -14.58 13.83
N ARG A 36 5.42 -14.78 12.61
CA ARG A 36 6.77 -15.38 12.42
C ARG A 36 7.88 -14.55 13.03
N PHE A 37 7.75 -13.22 12.93
CA PHE A 37 8.83 -12.32 13.32
C PHE A 37 8.50 -11.49 14.54
N ASN A 38 7.39 -11.79 15.20
CA ASN A 38 6.94 -11.07 16.40
C ASN A 38 6.86 -9.56 16.15
N LEU A 39 6.16 -9.18 15.07
CA LEU A 39 5.99 -7.80 14.67
C LEU A 39 4.55 -7.38 14.86
N ASP A 40 4.33 -6.12 15.27
CA ASP A 40 3.01 -5.55 15.17
C ASP A 40 2.77 -5.06 13.73
N LYS A 41 1.54 -4.66 13.44
CA LYS A 41 1.14 -4.24 12.10
C LYS A 41 1.99 -3.06 11.60
N ARG A 42 2.22 -2.08 12.47
CA ARG A 42 2.97 -0.88 12.09
C ARG A 42 4.43 -1.20 11.74
N LYS A 43 5.06 -2.04 12.56
CA LYS A 43 6.44 -2.42 12.29
C LYS A 43 6.58 -3.19 10.98
N LEU A 44 5.62 -4.08 10.71
CA LEU A 44 5.63 -4.81 9.44
C LEU A 44 5.47 -3.84 8.27
N GLU A 45 4.54 -2.89 8.36
CA GLU A 45 4.31 -1.91 7.28
C GLU A 45 5.56 -1.07 7.03
N ILE A 46 6.28 -0.69 8.09
CA ILE A 46 7.53 0.07 7.96
C ILE A 46 8.58 -0.76 7.23
N ILE A 47 8.70 -2.05 7.57
CA ILE A 47 9.65 -2.95 6.91
C ILE A 47 9.31 -3.12 5.44
N ILE A 48 8.03 -3.34 5.12
CA ILE A 48 7.59 -3.50 3.73
C ILE A 48 7.85 -2.23 2.92
N GLU A 49 7.55 -1.07 3.49
CA GLU A 49 7.83 0.20 2.82
C GLU A 49 9.32 0.38 2.56
N SER A 50 10.15 0.05 3.54
CA SER A 50 11.61 0.13 3.39
C SER A 50 12.11 -0.77 2.27
N LEU A 51 11.60 -1.99 2.19
CA LEU A 51 12.00 -2.92 1.11
C LEU A 51 11.67 -2.33 -0.26
N LYS A 52 10.54 -1.66 -0.40
CA LYS A 52 10.14 -1.05 -1.68
C LYS A 52 10.91 0.23 -1.98
N VAL A 53 10.88 1.16 -1.05
CA VAL A 53 11.34 2.54 -1.30
C VAL A 53 12.84 2.64 -1.18
N ASN A 54 13.42 2.01 -0.17
CA ASN A 54 14.85 2.13 0.09
C ASN A 54 15.69 1.13 -0.71
N PHE A 55 15.15 -0.06 -0.96
CA PHE A 55 15.95 -1.14 -1.54
C PHE A 55 15.43 -1.67 -2.88
N GLY A 56 14.31 -1.12 -3.37
CA GLY A 56 13.85 -1.43 -4.72
C GLY A 56 13.26 -2.81 -4.93
N HIS A 57 12.76 -3.45 -3.88
CA HIS A 57 12.11 -4.75 -4.00
C HIS A 57 10.62 -4.55 -4.28
N PRO A 58 10.09 -5.15 -5.36
CA PRO A 58 8.71 -4.88 -5.79
C PRO A 58 7.67 -5.68 -5.01
N VAL A 59 7.63 -5.49 -3.70
CA VAL A 59 6.65 -6.16 -2.85
C VAL A 59 5.27 -5.58 -3.13
N VAL A 60 4.32 -6.45 -3.46
CA VAL A 60 2.94 -6.05 -3.75
C VAL A 60 2.02 -6.62 -2.68
N ALA A 61 1.12 -5.77 -2.17
CA ALA A 61 0.05 -6.20 -1.28
C ALA A 61 -1.19 -6.43 -2.12
N LYS A 62 -1.50 -7.70 -2.38
CA LYS A 62 -2.66 -8.09 -3.16
C LYS A 62 -3.91 -7.97 -2.29
N LYS A 63 -4.87 -7.18 -2.71
CA LYS A 63 -6.08 -6.93 -1.91
C LYS A 63 -7.21 -7.91 -2.19
N GLU A 64 -7.27 -8.45 -3.38
CA GLU A 64 -8.29 -9.43 -3.73
C GLU A 64 -7.89 -10.81 -3.21
N LYS A 65 -8.89 -11.61 -2.87
CA LYS A 65 -8.62 -12.94 -2.29
C LYS A 65 -8.04 -13.88 -3.34
N PRO A 66 -7.07 -14.68 -2.98
CA PRO A 66 -6.40 -14.70 -1.68
C PRO A 66 -5.49 -13.49 -1.54
N ASN A 67 -5.65 -12.75 -0.44
CA ASN A 67 -4.90 -11.51 -0.21
C ASN A 67 -3.59 -11.76 0.54
N GLY A 68 -2.68 -10.82 0.44
CA GLY A 68 -1.40 -10.87 1.13
C GLY A 68 -0.28 -10.28 0.29
N TYR A 69 0.93 -10.45 0.78
CA TYR A 69 2.13 -9.95 0.10
C TYR A 69 2.72 -10.99 -0.82
N PHE A 70 3.23 -10.53 -1.95
CA PHE A 70 3.98 -11.38 -2.88
C PHE A 70 4.99 -10.54 -3.65
N LEU A 71 5.93 -11.21 -4.31
CA LEU A 71 6.87 -10.56 -5.23
C LEU A 71 6.51 -11.03 -6.64
N PRO A 72 6.06 -10.12 -7.52
CA PRO A 72 5.64 -10.50 -8.86
C PRO A 72 6.82 -11.02 -9.69
N LYS A 73 6.56 -12.02 -10.50
CA LYS A 73 7.55 -12.57 -11.43
C LYS A 73 7.46 -11.92 -12.79
N THR A 74 6.31 -11.31 -13.12
CA THR A 74 6.04 -10.69 -14.41
C THR A 74 5.36 -9.35 -14.22
N LYS A 75 5.37 -8.52 -15.27
CA LYS A 75 4.64 -7.26 -15.28
C LYS A 75 3.14 -7.49 -15.11
N GLU A 76 2.62 -8.56 -15.71
CA GLU A 76 1.21 -8.89 -15.63
C GLU A 76 0.78 -9.17 -14.20
N GLU A 77 1.58 -9.94 -13.46
CA GLU A 77 1.30 -10.20 -12.05
C GLU A 77 1.35 -8.93 -11.21
N ARG A 78 2.37 -8.11 -11.45
CA ARG A 78 2.51 -6.84 -10.75
C ARG A 78 1.29 -5.96 -10.97
N ASP A 79 0.92 -5.78 -12.23
CA ASP A 79 -0.17 -4.87 -12.59
C ASP A 79 -1.51 -5.40 -12.10
N ALA A 80 -1.73 -6.71 -12.18
CA ALA A 80 -2.96 -7.30 -11.64
C ALA A 80 -3.04 -7.12 -10.12
N GLY A 81 -1.94 -7.32 -9.41
CA GLY A 81 -1.91 -7.14 -7.95
C GLY A 81 -2.10 -5.72 -7.51
N LEU A 82 -1.62 -4.75 -8.30
CA LEU A 82 -1.72 -3.33 -7.96
C LEU A 82 -3.02 -2.67 -8.42
N ALA A 83 -3.79 -3.32 -9.31
CA ALA A 83 -4.95 -2.69 -9.94
C ALA A 83 -5.98 -2.15 -8.93
N PRO A 84 -6.41 -2.89 -7.89
CA PRO A 84 -7.37 -2.33 -6.93
C PRO A 84 -6.83 -1.11 -6.19
N HIS A 85 -5.56 -1.14 -5.80
CA HIS A 85 -4.92 -0.04 -5.10
C HIS A 85 -4.81 1.19 -6.00
N LYS A 86 -4.44 0.98 -7.26
CA LYS A 86 -4.36 2.07 -8.24
C LYS A 86 -5.72 2.72 -8.45
N ARG A 87 -6.78 1.93 -8.57
CA ARG A 87 -8.14 2.46 -8.70
C ARG A 87 -8.52 3.30 -7.48
N GLN A 88 -8.19 2.83 -6.29
CA GLN A 88 -8.47 3.56 -5.06
C GLN A 88 -7.76 4.90 -5.02
N ILE A 89 -6.47 4.93 -5.39
CA ILE A 89 -5.70 6.17 -5.43
C ILE A 89 -6.31 7.16 -6.41
N LEU A 90 -6.68 6.70 -7.60
CA LEU A 90 -7.28 7.57 -8.62
C LEU A 90 -8.62 8.14 -8.15
N THR A 91 -9.43 7.33 -7.48
CA THR A 91 -10.70 7.79 -6.91
C THR A 91 -10.47 8.83 -5.83
N GLU A 92 -9.51 8.60 -4.95
CA GLU A 92 -9.18 9.55 -3.89
C GLU A 92 -8.66 10.87 -4.46
N GLN A 93 -7.83 10.83 -5.49
CA GLN A 93 -7.35 12.03 -6.18
C GLN A 93 -8.50 12.82 -6.79
N LYS A 94 -9.45 12.12 -7.42
CA LYS A 94 -10.63 12.75 -8.00
C LYS A 94 -11.45 13.47 -6.93
N ASN A 95 -11.69 12.80 -5.80
CA ASN A 95 -12.47 13.37 -4.70
C ASN A 95 -11.76 14.56 -4.09
N LEU A 96 -10.45 14.47 -3.89
CA LEU A 96 -9.65 15.56 -3.37
C LEU A 96 -9.74 16.78 -4.28
N ALA A 97 -9.54 16.57 -5.57
CA ALA A 97 -9.60 17.65 -6.55
C ALA A 97 -10.98 18.32 -6.56
N ALA A 98 -12.04 17.53 -6.45
CA ALA A 98 -13.41 18.04 -6.43
C ALA A 98 -13.63 18.98 -5.24
N VAL A 99 -13.17 18.58 -4.05
CA VAL A 99 -13.33 19.43 -2.86
C VAL A 99 -12.49 20.70 -2.95
N LEU A 100 -11.24 20.56 -3.42
CA LEU A 100 -10.35 21.72 -3.54
C LEU A 100 -10.84 22.73 -4.58
N ALA A 101 -11.61 22.30 -5.56
CA ALA A 101 -12.13 23.19 -6.61
C ALA A 101 -13.35 24.00 -6.18
N ILE A 102 -13.94 23.69 -5.03
CA ILE A 102 -15.13 24.37 -4.54
C ILE A 102 -14.77 25.75 -3.99
N ASP A 103 -15.48 26.78 -4.44
CA ASP A 103 -15.38 28.12 -3.86
C ASP A 103 -16.16 28.13 -2.54
N LEU A 104 -15.43 28.15 -1.44
CA LEU A 104 -16.05 28.06 -0.12
C LEU A 104 -16.88 29.29 0.23
N ASP A 105 -16.46 30.47 -0.23
CA ASP A 105 -17.21 31.69 0.04
C ASP A 105 -18.58 31.63 -0.63
N GLU A 106 -18.62 31.22 -1.88
CA GLU A 106 -19.88 31.08 -2.61
C GLU A 106 -20.74 29.97 -2.01
N TYR A 107 -20.11 28.86 -1.66
CA TYR A 107 -20.81 27.73 -1.03
C TYR A 107 -21.46 28.16 0.28
N ASN A 108 -20.70 28.84 1.13
CA ASN A 108 -21.17 29.27 2.45
C ASN A 108 -22.30 30.29 2.33
N LYS A 109 -22.20 31.23 1.38
CA LYS A 109 -23.27 32.18 1.13
C LYS A 109 -24.57 31.47 0.81
N LYS A 110 -24.50 30.51 -0.11
CA LYS A 110 -25.71 29.85 -0.57
C LYS A 110 -26.29 28.90 0.47
N TRP A 111 -25.46 28.06 1.05
CA TRP A 111 -25.95 26.93 1.84
C TRP A 111 -26.07 27.21 3.32
N ARG A 112 -25.12 27.93 3.92
CA ARG A 112 -25.17 28.20 5.34
C ARG A 112 -26.13 29.33 5.68
N SER A 113 -26.24 30.35 4.84
CA SER A 113 -27.16 31.46 5.05
C SER A 113 -28.61 31.06 4.84
N GLU A 114 -28.86 30.17 3.89
CA GLU A 114 -30.23 29.83 3.46
C GLU A 114 -30.75 28.56 4.12
N ASN A 115 -29.88 27.56 4.34
CA ASN A 115 -30.29 26.21 4.70
C ASN A 115 -29.89 25.80 6.11
N VAL A 116 -28.92 26.46 6.70
CA VAL A 116 -28.44 26.12 8.05
C VAL A 116 -28.73 27.31 8.95
N LYS A 117 -29.81 27.24 9.67
CA LYS A 117 -30.26 28.29 10.56
C LYS A 117 -29.95 27.93 12.01
#